data_3e65f02c9060cf10a942eec61a7a5033
#
_entry.id   3e65f02c9060cf10a942eec61a7a5033
#
_cell.length_a   1.000
_cell.length_b   1.000
_cell.length_c   1.000
_cell.angle_alpha   90.00
_cell.angle_beta   90.00
_cell.angle_gamma   90.00
#
_symmetry.space_group_name_H-M   'P 1'
#
loop_
_entity.id
_entity.type
_entity.pdbx_description
1 polymer ?
#
loop_
_entity_poly.entity_id
_entity_poly.type
_entity_poly.pdbx_seq_one_letter_code
_entity_poly.pdbx_strand_id
1 'polypeptide(L)'
;MNTARRSLPYVRQYVIVAIYEVLEQLCAPYEKTDASTILSEIPVYGNKSVFSISVSEQAEGTQMLVTMVHPCTGLSEDGVQRAVTAVADRISQYLENETVLVGASPQKLRVRV
;
A
#
# COMPACT_ATOMS: atom_id res chain seq x y z
N MET A 1 7.45 10.75 -12.38
CA MET A 1 6.22 9.96 -12.19
C MET A 1 5.86 9.93 -10.73
N ASN A 2 4.59 9.81 -10.44
CA ASN A 2 4.14 9.87 -9.04
C ASN A 2 3.43 8.59 -8.62
N THR A 3 3.77 7.47 -9.24
CA THR A 3 3.04 6.23 -9.08
C THR A 3 3.99 5.05 -8.91
N ALA A 4 3.62 4.12 -8.04
CA ALA A 4 4.30 2.83 -7.92
C ALA A 4 3.25 1.73 -8.04
N ARG A 5 3.56 0.71 -8.84
CA ARG A 5 2.64 -0.38 -9.14
C ARG A 5 3.25 -1.69 -8.69
N ARG A 6 2.44 -2.55 -8.08
CA ARG A 6 2.90 -3.86 -7.63
C ARG A 6 1.84 -4.90 -7.94
N SER A 7 2.28 -6.02 -8.49
CA SER A 7 1.43 -7.21 -8.63
C SER A 7 1.70 -8.11 -7.43
N LEU A 8 0.65 -8.40 -6.67
CA LEU A 8 0.78 -9.12 -5.41
C LEU A 8 0.01 -10.44 -5.51
N PRO A 9 0.65 -11.57 -5.15
CA PRO A 9 0.00 -12.89 -5.29
C PRO A 9 -0.94 -13.19 -4.11
N TYR A 10 -1.80 -12.23 -3.78
CA TYR A 10 -2.73 -12.33 -2.65
C TYR A 10 -4.09 -11.85 -3.10
N VAL A 11 -5.15 -12.35 -2.46
CA VAL A 11 -6.50 -11.86 -2.74
C VAL A 11 -6.63 -10.41 -2.31
N ARG A 12 -7.52 -9.71 -2.98
CA ARG A 12 -7.74 -8.29 -2.78
C ARG A 12 -8.02 -7.95 -1.32
N GLN A 13 -8.86 -8.73 -0.67
CA GLN A 13 -9.22 -8.48 0.73
C GLN A 13 -8.01 -8.53 1.64
N TYR A 14 -7.12 -9.46 1.42
CA TYR A 14 -5.93 -9.59 2.23
C TYR A 14 -4.99 -8.39 2.01
N VAL A 15 -4.89 -7.94 0.76
CA VAL A 15 -4.06 -6.76 0.45
C VAL A 15 -4.62 -5.52 1.14
N ILE A 16 -5.95 -5.35 1.12
CA ILE A 16 -6.59 -4.21 1.76
C ILE A 16 -6.29 -4.20 3.26
N VAL A 17 -6.40 -5.36 3.92
CA VAL A 17 -6.10 -5.45 5.35
C VAL A 17 -4.64 -5.08 5.60
N ALA A 18 -3.72 -5.54 4.74
CA ALA A 18 -2.31 -5.20 4.88
C ALA A 18 -2.07 -3.71 4.75
N ILE A 19 -2.76 -3.06 3.83
CA ILE A 19 -2.65 -1.61 3.66
C ILE A 19 -3.05 -0.91 4.95
N TYR A 20 -4.19 -1.28 5.53
CA TYR A 20 -4.63 -0.68 6.79
C TYR A 20 -3.59 -0.89 7.89
N GLU A 21 -3.05 -2.10 8.00
CA GLU A 21 -2.07 -2.39 9.05
C GLU A 21 -0.82 -1.54 8.91
N VAL A 22 -0.34 -1.38 7.68
CA VAL A 22 0.85 -0.57 7.45
C VAL A 22 0.57 0.90 7.79
N LEU A 23 -0.59 1.41 7.38
CA LEU A 23 -0.94 2.80 7.69
C LEU A 23 -1.07 3.02 9.18
N GLU A 24 -1.63 2.04 9.91
CA GLU A 24 -1.68 2.10 11.36
C GLU A 24 -0.29 2.13 11.97
N GLN A 25 0.62 1.33 11.47
CA GLN A 25 2.00 1.31 11.96
C GLN A 25 2.69 2.64 11.71
N LEU A 26 2.33 3.33 10.63
CA LEU A 26 2.91 4.62 10.31
C LEU A 26 2.20 5.77 11.04
N CYS A 27 1.17 5.45 11.80
CA CYS A 27 0.32 6.44 12.46
C CYS A 27 -0.23 7.44 11.45
N ALA A 28 -0.53 6.96 10.25
CA ALA A 28 -1.02 7.81 9.17
C ALA A 28 -2.54 7.76 9.14
N PRO A 29 -3.20 8.90 9.21
CA PRO A 29 -4.66 8.93 9.08
C PRO A 29 -5.06 8.53 7.67
N TYR A 30 -6.14 7.79 7.54
CA TYR A 30 -6.59 7.32 6.24
C TYR A 30 -8.09 7.29 6.17
N GLU A 31 -8.57 7.26 4.94
CA GLU A 31 -10.01 7.27 4.69
C GLU A 31 -10.25 6.45 3.43
N LYS A 32 -11.24 5.56 3.52
CA LYS A 32 -11.63 4.74 2.38
C LYS A 32 -12.59 5.55 1.52
N THR A 33 -12.21 5.85 0.29
CA THR A 33 -13.03 6.68 -0.58
C THR A 33 -14.03 5.86 -1.38
N ASP A 34 -13.67 4.61 -1.70
CA ASP A 34 -14.62 3.68 -2.35
C ASP A 34 -14.15 2.26 -2.04
N ALA A 35 -14.76 1.27 -2.69
CA ALA A 35 -14.48 -0.13 -2.40
C ALA A 35 -13.03 -0.51 -2.68
N SER A 36 -12.33 0.26 -3.49
CA SER A 36 -11.00 -0.09 -3.98
C SER A 36 -9.91 0.93 -3.69
N THR A 37 -10.25 2.08 -3.09
CA THR A 37 -9.30 3.17 -2.96
C THR A 37 -9.27 3.73 -1.54
N ILE A 38 -8.06 3.96 -1.05
CA ILE A 38 -7.81 4.52 0.27
C ILE A 38 -6.94 5.76 0.10
N LEU A 39 -7.35 6.88 0.71
CA LEU A 39 -6.52 8.07 0.79
C LEU A 39 -5.87 8.12 2.16
N SER A 40 -4.61 8.55 2.20
CA SER A 40 -3.89 8.64 3.46
C SER A 40 -2.90 9.78 3.44
N GLU A 41 -2.73 10.43 4.60
CA GLU A 41 -1.71 11.45 4.79
C GLU A 41 -0.51 10.77 5.44
N ILE A 42 0.57 10.64 4.68
CA ILE A 42 1.76 9.95 5.16
C ILE A 42 2.91 10.95 5.21
N PRO A 43 3.65 11.02 6.32
CA PRO A 43 4.80 11.92 6.41
C PRO A 43 5.89 11.52 5.42
N VAL A 44 6.40 12.51 4.69
CA VAL A 44 7.53 12.34 3.77
C VAL A 44 8.54 13.39 4.18
N TYR A 45 9.71 12.94 4.66
CA TYR A 45 10.73 13.85 5.18
C TYR A 45 10.15 14.80 6.23
N GLY A 46 9.26 14.28 7.07
CA GLY A 46 8.69 15.07 8.16
C GLY A 46 7.47 15.90 7.79
N ASN A 47 7.10 15.97 6.53
CA ASN A 47 5.95 16.76 6.08
C ASN A 47 4.90 15.85 5.47
N LYS A 48 3.64 16.18 5.69
CA LYS A 48 2.54 15.34 5.24
C LYS A 48 2.29 15.48 3.75
N SER A 49 2.17 14.34 3.09
CA SER A 49 1.76 14.27 1.68
C SER A 49 0.54 13.36 1.60
N VAL A 50 -0.31 13.59 0.62
CA VAL A 50 -1.52 12.78 0.45
C VAL A 50 -1.28 11.73 -0.62
N PHE A 51 -1.54 10.48 -0.24
CA PHE A 51 -1.37 9.33 -1.13
C PHE A 51 -2.72 8.70 -1.41
N SER A 52 -2.84 8.14 -2.59
CA SER A 52 -3.97 7.29 -2.95
C SER A 52 -3.43 5.89 -3.18
N ILE A 53 -4.04 4.91 -2.53
CA ILE A 53 -3.66 3.51 -2.68
C ILE A 53 -4.89 2.78 -3.18
N SER A 54 -4.81 2.22 -4.39
CA SER A 54 -5.93 1.51 -4.97
C SER A 54 -5.53 0.07 -5.29
N VAL A 55 -6.54 -0.80 -5.29
CA VAL A 55 -6.33 -2.23 -5.54
C VAL A 55 -7.36 -2.69 -6.57
N SER A 56 -6.94 -3.60 -7.43
CA SER A 56 -7.83 -4.21 -8.40
C SER A 56 -7.48 -5.68 -8.55
N GLU A 57 -8.51 -6.49 -8.76
CA GLU A 57 -8.31 -7.93 -8.92
C GLU A 57 -7.70 -8.24 -10.26
N GLN A 58 -6.83 -9.23 -10.27
CA GLN A 58 -6.23 -9.77 -11.48
C GLN A 58 -6.44 -11.27 -11.51
N ALA A 59 -6.10 -11.90 -12.63
CA ALA A 59 -6.27 -13.35 -12.76
C ALA A 59 -5.51 -14.11 -11.68
N GLU A 60 -4.37 -13.61 -11.25
CA GLU A 60 -3.51 -14.30 -10.29
C GLU A 60 -3.14 -13.40 -9.13
N GLY A 61 -4.13 -12.79 -8.49
CA GLY A 61 -3.87 -11.97 -7.34
C GLY A 61 -4.44 -10.58 -7.46
N THR A 62 -3.68 -9.60 -7.01
CA THR A 62 -4.15 -8.22 -6.91
C THR A 62 -3.09 -7.28 -7.45
N GLN A 63 -3.51 -6.26 -8.16
CA GLN A 63 -2.64 -5.17 -8.53
C GLN A 63 -2.88 -4.01 -7.58
N MET A 64 -1.78 -3.51 -6.99
CA MET A 64 -1.84 -2.35 -6.11
C MET A 64 -1.17 -1.18 -6.78
N LEU A 65 -1.78 -0.01 -6.68
CA LEU A 65 -1.27 1.22 -7.26
C LEU A 65 -1.17 2.27 -6.16
N VAL A 66 0.04 2.76 -5.93
CA VAL A 66 0.27 3.83 -4.96
C VAL A 66 0.60 5.10 -5.73
N THR A 67 -0.19 6.14 -5.51
CA THR A 67 -0.04 7.41 -6.22
C THR A 67 0.05 8.53 -5.20
N MET A 68 0.94 9.49 -5.43
CA MET A 68 0.97 10.70 -4.61
C MET A 68 0.06 11.73 -5.24
N VAL A 69 -1.01 12.07 -4.51
CA VAL A 69 -2.02 13.00 -5.00
C VAL A 69 -1.63 14.44 -4.70
N HIS A 70 -1.14 14.69 -3.48
CA HIS A 70 -0.71 16.02 -3.07
C HIS A 70 0.65 15.92 -2.39
N PRO A 71 1.74 16.20 -3.14
CA PRO A 71 3.07 16.19 -2.52
C PRO A 71 3.22 17.34 -1.55
N CYS A 72 4.01 17.15 -0.51
CA CYS A 72 4.32 18.24 0.40
C CYS A 72 5.18 19.28 -0.31
N THR A 73 5.16 20.50 0.24
CA THR A 73 5.89 21.62 -0.36
C THR A 73 7.38 21.30 -0.44
N GLY A 74 7.95 21.56 -1.60
CA GLY A 74 9.40 21.39 -1.79
C GLY A 74 9.84 20.00 -2.18
N LEU A 75 8.91 19.07 -2.32
CA LEU A 75 9.27 17.69 -2.68
C LEU A 75 9.56 17.62 -4.18
N SER A 76 10.75 17.12 -4.53
CA SER A 76 11.14 16.98 -5.93
C SER A 76 10.45 15.77 -6.57
N GLU A 77 10.52 15.69 -7.90
CA GLU A 77 9.98 14.52 -8.61
C GLU A 77 10.65 13.23 -8.16
N ASP A 78 11.96 13.26 -7.97
CA ASP A 78 12.67 12.09 -7.44
C ASP A 78 12.18 11.73 -6.04
N GLY A 79 11.95 12.74 -5.22
CA GLY A 79 11.43 12.51 -3.87
C GLY A 79 10.04 11.88 -3.91
N VAL A 80 9.18 12.34 -4.81
CA VAL A 80 7.86 11.76 -4.99
C VAL A 80 7.97 10.28 -5.37
N GLN A 81 8.83 9.98 -6.36
CA GLN A 81 8.98 8.61 -6.83
C GLN A 81 9.53 7.70 -5.73
N ARG A 82 10.49 8.18 -4.96
CA ARG A 82 11.02 7.39 -3.83
C ARG A 82 9.95 7.15 -2.79
N ALA A 83 9.12 8.14 -2.52
CA ALA A 83 8.09 8.01 -1.49
C ALA A 83 7.02 6.99 -1.88
N VAL A 84 6.51 7.05 -3.12
CA VAL A 84 5.50 6.06 -3.53
C VAL A 84 6.09 4.67 -3.59
N THR A 85 7.35 4.54 -4.02
CA THR A 85 8.03 3.26 -4.04
C THR A 85 8.21 2.72 -2.62
N ALA A 86 8.59 3.57 -1.67
CA ALA A 86 8.79 3.15 -0.29
C ALA A 86 7.49 2.66 0.34
N VAL A 87 6.38 3.34 0.08
CA VAL A 87 5.08 2.91 0.61
C VAL A 87 4.69 1.56 0.00
N ALA A 88 4.84 1.43 -1.31
CA ALA A 88 4.50 0.18 -1.99
C ALA A 88 5.36 -0.97 -1.47
N ASP A 89 6.66 -0.74 -1.28
CA ASP A 89 7.56 -1.77 -0.77
C ASP A 89 7.22 -2.15 0.67
N ARG A 90 6.84 -1.17 1.49
CA ARG A 90 6.49 -1.44 2.88
C ARG A 90 5.30 -2.37 2.96
N ILE A 91 4.28 -2.13 2.14
CA ILE A 91 3.09 -2.98 2.10
C ILE A 91 3.46 -4.37 1.58
N SER A 92 4.27 -4.45 0.54
CA SER A 92 4.72 -5.74 -0.01
C SER A 92 5.48 -6.54 1.03
N GLN A 93 6.38 -5.90 1.76
CA GLN A 93 7.15 -6.57 2.79
C GLN A 93 6.29 -7.04 3.94
N TYR A 94 5.29 -6.25 4.32
CA TYR A 94 4.36 -6.67 5.36
C TYR A 94 3.67 -7.97 4.97
N LEU A 95 3.20 -8.04 3.73
CA LEU A 95 2.52 -9.25 3.24
C LEU A 95 3.45 -10.45 3.25
N GLU A 96 4.69 -10.27 2.82
CA GLU A 96 5.66 -11.36 2.82
C GLU A 96 6.00 -11.82 4.23
N ASN A 97 6.17 -10.87 5.14
CA ASN A 97 6.53 -11.20 6.52
C ASN A 97 5.40 -11.94 7.22
N GLU A 98 4.16 -11.54 6.97
CA GLU A 98 3.01 -12.24 7.56
C GLU A 98 2.94 -13.68 7.07
N THR A 99 3.19 -13.88 5.78
CA THR A 99 3.19 -15.22 5.20
C THR A 99 4.24 -16.10 5.88
N VAL A 100 5.44 -15.55 6.10
CA VAL A 100 6.52 -16.28 6.74
C VAL A 100 6.18 -16.59 8.20
N LEU A 101 5.65 -15.61 8.91
CA LEU A 101 5.35 -15.78 10.34
C LEU A 101 4.30 -16.84 10.59
N VAL A 102 3.29 -16.94 9.74
CA VAL A 102 2.27 -17.96 9.94
C VAL A 102 2.65 -19.30 9.30
N GLY A 103 3.79 -19.33 8.59
CA GLY A 103 4.27 -20.56 7.97
C GLY A 103 3.35 -21.11 6.92
N ALA A 104 2.60 -20.27 6.23
CA ALA A 104 1.60 -20.69 5.27
C ALA A 104 1.78 -19.97 3.95
N SER A 105 1.28 -20.59 2.88
CA SER A 105 1.28 -19.93 1.59
C SER A 105 0.23 -18.83 1.56
N PRO A 106 0.35 -17.87 0.64
CA PRO A 106 -0.68 -16.83 0.49
C PRO A 106 -2.09 -17.39 0.30
N GLN A 107 -2.21 -18.51 -0.40
CA GLN A 107 -3.51 -19.11 -0.62
C GLN A 107 -4.16 -19.56 0.66
N LYS A 108 -3.38 -20.11 1.58
CA LYS A 108 -3.92 -20.52 2.88
C LYS A 108 -4.40 -19.35 3.68
N LEU A 109 -3.66 -18.26 3.65
CA LEU A 109 -4.07 -17.04 4.35
C LEU A 109 -5.40 -16.52 3.80
N ARG A 110 -5.59 -16.60 2.48
CA ARG A 110 -6.82 -16.16 1.86
C ARG A 110 -8.02 -16.93 2.39
N VAL A 111 -7.85 -18.24 2.57
CA VAL A 111 -8.94 -19.08 3.07
C VAL A 111 -9.36 -18.66 4.46
N ARG A 112 -8.41 -18.23 5.27
CA ARG A 112 -8.71 -17.82 6.64
C ARG A 112 -9.36 -16.47 6.73
N VAL A 113 -9.06 -15.63 5.78
CA VAL A 113 -9.59 -14.28 5.78
C VAL A 113 -10.96 -14.26 5.17
#